data_66dbeccac8f8573245039f380b48a935
#
_entry.id   66dbeccac8f8573245039f380b48a935
#
_cell.length_a   1.000
_cell.length_b   1.000
_cell.length_c   1.000
_cell.angle_alpha   90.00
_cell.angle_beta   90.00
_cell.angle_gamma   90.00
#
_symmetry.space_group_name_H-M   'P 1'
#
loop_
_entity.id
_entity.type
_entity.pdbx_description
1 polymer ?
#
loop_
_entity_poly.entity_id
_entity_poly.type
_entity_poly.pdbx_seq_one_letter_code
_entity_poly.pdbx_strand_id
1 'polypeptide(L)'
;MATIKSNETITDRLSDLSLLDQPPEILCPQRIVNEFKQVNICAPMVRYSKLPFRQLVSEYETHITFTPMILAQEFCLSSKARDSDFTTNETERGTFIMEESRSTPATHPSKRKIRGSLIAQFGGNNPLYMGHAAALLKNYVDGIDINCGCPQQWAYKEGIGSALLRKPDLVRELVRSIKGTCGEDFPVSIKIRIDDDLRNTSRLIKTAIQANVSMITVHGRTRRQASSHPVNLEGIKFAREEALSSHSNGNGEIPVVANGDIFSLEDANKTREFCGVNGVMSARGLQENPALFSGYDRIPLAGIERFLDLSAQNGFMFPLFHRPFAICWALGSRLEKKRNTLICCLVLLLLSISWRYVSFQVSCPFVLYHSKILITFTQIYETYNIHPSPLPEIIF
;
A
#
# COMPACT_ATOMS: atom_id res chain seq x y z
N MET A 1 7.31 23.45 0.11
CA MET A 1 7.24 24.18 -1.18
C MET A 1 7.39 23.14 -2.26
N ALA A 2 6.33 22.90 -3.04
CA ALA A 2 6.37 21.96 -4.15
C ALA A 2 7.39 22.45 -5.18
N THR A 3 8.28 21.57 -5.62
CA THR A 3 9.28 21.84 -6.66
C THR A 3 8.50 22.15 -7.95
N ILE A 4 8.56 23.39 -8.40
CA ILE A 4 7.93 23.87 -9.65
C ILE A 4 8.55 23.09 -10.79
N LYS A 5 7.77 22.23 -11.45
CA LYS A 5 8.16 21.65 -12.75
C LYS A 5 8.34 22.79 -13.75
N SER A 6 9.53 23.00 -14.26
CA SER A 6 9.98 24.17 -15.02
C SER A 6 9.34 24.34 -16.41
N ASN A 7 8.33 23.57 -16.80
CA ASN A 7 7.72 23.62 -18.14
C ASN A 7 6.17 23.66 -18.15
N GLU A 8 5.50 23.96 -17.02
CA GLU A 8 4.04 24.13 -17.01
C GLU A 8 3.65 25.51 -17.53
N THR A 9 2.80 25.55 -18.53
CA THR A 9 2.22 26.80 -19.05
C THR A 9 1.13 27.34 -18.13
N ILE A 10 0.80 28.66 -18.24
CA ILE A 10 -0.32 29.28 -17.52
C ILE A 10 -1.64 28.56 -17.87
N THR A 11 -1.78 28.11 -19.10
CA THR A 11 -2.97 27.37 -19.60
C THR A 11 -3.11 26.03 -18.89
N ASP A 12 -2.01 25.30 -18.65
CA ASP A 12 -2.03 24.02 -17.93
C ASP A 12 -2.49 24.20 -16.47
N ARG A 13 -2.01 25.27 -15.81
CA ARG A 13 -2.44 25.60 -14.43
C ARG A 13 -3.92 25.98 -14.34
N LEU A 14 -4.44 26.70 -15.32
CA LEU A 14 -5.87 27.09 -15.36
C LEU A 14 -6.75 25.86 -15.62
N SER A 15 -6.32 24.93 -16.47
CA SER A 15 -7.03 23.67 -16.70
C SER A 15 -7.07 22.80 -15.46
N ASP A 16 -5.96 22.71 -14.72
CA ASP A 16 -5.89 21.95 -13.46
C ASP A 16 -6.78 22.57 -12.38
N LEU A 17 -6.85 23.89 -12.28
CA LEU A 17 -7.77 24.59 -11.38
C LEU A 17 -9.24 24.28 -11.67
N SER A 18 -9.63 24.23 -12.95
CA SER A 18 -11.00 23.88 -13.34
C SER A 18 -11.38 22.42 -12.99
N LEU A 19 -10.40 21.51 -12.95
CA LEU A 19 -10.62 20.13 -12.55
C LEU A 19 -10.79 19.97 -11.04
N LEU A 20 -10.21 20.89 -10.22
CA LEU A 20 -10.32 20.80 -8.77
C LEU A 20 -11.78 20.91 -8.28
N ASP A 21 -12.61 21.70 -8.96
CA ASP A 21 -14.03 21.90 -8.61
C ASP A 21 -14.95 20.77 -9.07
N GLN A 22 -14.48 19.88 -9.95
CA GLN A 22 -15.26 18.76 -10.44
C GLN A 22 -15.24 17.58 -9.46
N PRO A 23 -16.33 16.80 -9.34
CA PRO A 23 -16.29 15.55 -8.59
C PRO A 23 -15.31 14.58 -9.27
N PRO A 24 -14.54 13.79 -8.49
CA PRO A 24 -13.62 12.83 -9.08
C PRO A 24 -14.38 11.67 -9.72
N GLU A 25 -13.87 11.20 -10.86
CA GLU A 25 -14.37 9.97 -11.47
C GLU A 25 -13.99 8.76 -10.62
N ILE A 26 -14.90 7.80 -10.53
CA ILE A 26 -14.68 6.52 -9.86
C ILE A 26 -14.43 5.47 -10.93
N LEU A 27 -13.20 5.04 -11.05
CA LEU A 27 -12.77 4.02 -12.01
C LEU A 27 -12.35 2.73 -11.29
N CYS A 28 -12.55 1.59 -11.95
CA CYS A 28 -11.98 0.35 -11.43
C CYS A 28 -10.44 0.39 -11.53
N PRO A 29 -9.71 -0.36 -10.65
CA PRO A 29 -8.25 -0.33 -10.62
C PRO A 29 -7.59 -0.63 -11.96
N GLN A 30 -8.13 -1.56 -12.73
CA GLN A 30 -7.65 -1.91 -14.09
C GLN A 30 -7.66 -0.70 -15.01
N ARG A 31 -8.76 0.06 -15.02
CA ARG A 31 -8.88 1.25 -15.87
C ARG A 31 -7.89 2.33 -15.45
N ILE A 32 -7.69 2.54 -14.15
CA ILE A 32 -6.69 3.48 -13.65
C ILE A 32 -5.30 3.12 -14.23
N VAL A 33 -4.89 1.86 -14.17
CA VAL A 33 -3.56 1.45 -14.67
C VAL A 33 -3.47 1.50 -16.20
N ASN A 34 -4.57 1.25 -16.93
CA ASN A 34 -4.55 1.26 -18.38
C ASN A 34 -4.66 2.66 -18.98
N GLU A 35 -5.45 3.53 -18.36
CA GLU A 35 -5.80 4.83 -18.93
C GLU A 35 -4.83 5.95 -18.55
N PHE A 36 -4.10 5.81 -17.43
CA PHE A 36 -3.22 6.85 -16.92
C PHE A 36 -1.74 6.46 -16.91
N LYS A 37 -0.91 7.49 -17.03
CA LYS A 37 0.54 7.38 -16.85
C LYS A 37 0.90 7.43 -15.36
N GLN A 38 2.09 6.91 -15.05
CA GLN A 38 2.73 7.07 -13.73
C GLN A 38 1.87 6.59 -12.54
N VAL A 39 1.12 5.52 -12.72
CA VAL A 39 0.29 4.96 -11.64
C VAL A 39 1.17 4.38 -10.52
N ASN A 40 0.98 4.90 -9.31
CA ASN A 40 1.73 4.55 -8.11
C ASN A 40 0.88 3.71 -7.17
N ILE A 41 1.45 2.62 -6.65
CA ILE A 41 0.69 1.63 -5.89
C ILE A 41 1.41 1.30 -4.58
N CYS A 42 0.65 1.31 -3.46
CA CYS A 42 1.12 0.82 -2.17
C CYS A 42 0.90 -0.69 -2.07
N ALA A 43 1.98 -1.44 -1.87
CA ALA A 43 1.94 -2.89 -1.74
C ALA A 43 1.17 -3.37 -0.49
N PRO A 44 0.59 -4.58 -0.55
CA PRO A 44 0.09 -5.25 0.64
C PRO A 44 1.24 -5.61 1.59
N MET A 45 1.16 -5.11 2.82
CA MET A 45 2.22 -5.27 3.82
C MET A 45 1.62 -5.63 5.18
N VAL A 46 1.85 -6.87 5.64
CA VAL A 46 1.36 -7.33 6.94
C VAL A 46 1.86 -6.39 8.05
N ARG A 47 0.96 -5.91 8.90
CA ARG A 47 1.14 -4.93 9.98
C ARG A 47 1.37 -3.48 9.52
N TYR A 48 1.72 -3.20 8.25
CA TYR A 48 2.07 -1.84 7.79
C TYR A 48 0.96 -1.18 6.98
N SER A 49 0.42 -1.82 5.95
CA SER A 49 -0.60 -1.22 5.08
C SER A 49 -2.01 -1.23 5.71
N LYS A 50 -2.10 -0.88 7.01
CA LYS A 50 -3.35 -0.62 7.74
C LYS A 50 -3.90 0.76 7.37
N LEU A 51 -5.15 1.03 7.74
CA LEU A 51 -5.88 2.24 7.35
C LEU A 51 -5.09 3.56 7.50
N PRO A 52 -4.48 3.91 8.65
CA PRO A 52 -3.77 5.19 8.78
C PRO A 52 -2.60 5.32 7.81
N PHE A 53 -1.89 4.22 7.53
CA PHE A 53 -0.78 4.22 6.58
C PHE A 53 -1.26 4.35 5.13
N ARG A 54 -2.33 3.64 4.75
CA ARG A 54 -2.91 3.76 3.40
C ARG A 54 -3.41 5.18 3.14
N GLN A 55 -4.08 5.77 4.13
CA GLN A 55 -4.57 7.14 4.06
C GLN A 55 -3.41 8.14 3.93
N LEU A 56 -2.34 7.97 4.72
CA LEU A 56 -1.15 8.81 4.62
C LEU A 56 -0.53 8.76 3.21
N VAL A 57 -0.24 7.57 2.69
CA VAL A 57 0.43 7.46 1.39
C VAL A 57 -0.44 7.96 0.23
N SER A 58 -1.77 7.90 0.36
CA SER A 58 -2.68 8.46 -0.64
C SER A 58 -2.62 9.99 -0.71
N GLU A 59 -2.17 10.67 0.34
CA GLU A 59 -1.91 12.11 0.34
C GLU A 59 -0.58 12.47 -0.38
N TYR A 60 0.22 11.44 -0.77
CA TYR A 60 1.52 11.57 -1.43
C TYR A 60 1.61 10.79 -2.75
N GLU A 61 0.68 11.04 -3.66
CA GLU A 61 0.65 10.50 -5.03
C GLU A 61 0.66 8.95 -5.10
N THR A 62 0.03 8.29 -4.13
CA THR A 62 -0.24 6.85 -4.19
C THR A 62 -1.68 6.61 -4.57
N HIS A 63 -1.92 6.18 -5.81
CA HIS A 63 -3.24 6.14 -6.46
C HIS A 63 -4.05 4.89 -6.11
N ILE A 64 -3.38 3.76 -5.87
CA ILE A 64 -4.00 2.49 -5.50
C ILE A 64 -3.32 1.96 -4.24
N THR A 65 -4.13 1.60 -3.24
CA THR A 65 -3.61 1.02 -1.99
C THR A 65 -4.13 -0.38 -1.78
N PHE A 66 -3.32 -1.20 -1.12
CA PHE A 66 -3.68 -2.57 -0.76
C PHE A 66 -3.77 -2.74 0.75
N THR A 67 -4.75 -3.52 1.22
CA THR A 67 -4.77 -3.96 2.62
C THR A 67 -3.57 -4.87 2.91
N PRO A 68 -3.22 -5.12 4.18
CA PRO A 68 -2.42 -6.29 4.53
C PRO A 68 -3.04 -7.57 3.97
N MET A 69 -2.24 -8.63 3.77
CA MET A 69 -2.78 -9.93 3.42
C MET A 69 -3.68 -10.45 4.56
N ILE A 70 -4.92 -10.74 4.24
CA ILE A 70 -5.96 -11.28 5.13
C ILE A 70 -6.12 -12.76 4.81
N LEU A 71 -6.23 -13.62 5.82
CA LEU A 71 -6.49 -15.05 5.60
C LEU A 71 -7.99 -15.25 5.35
N ALA A 72 -8.35 -15.73 4.15
CA ALA A 72 -9.74 -15.80 3.71
C ALA A 72 -10.62 -16.70 4.59
N GLN A 73 -10.10 -17.84 5.04
CA GLN A 73 -10.83 -18.76 5.90
C GLN A 73 -11.11 -18.15 7.27
N GLU A 74 -10.10 -17.61 7.94
CA GLU A 74 -10.24 -16.98 9.25
C GLU A 74 -11.16 -15.78 9.20
N PHE A 75 -11.09 -15.01 8.13
CA PHE A 75 -11.97 -13.86 7.89
C PHE A 75 -13.44 -14.27 7.76
N CYS A 76 -13.72 -15.40 7.10
CA CYS A 76 -15.08 -15.94 7.01
C CYS A 76 -15.60 -16.44 8.39
N LEU A 77 -14.75 -17.17 9.11
CA LEU A 77 -15.19 -17.91 10.30
C LEU A 77 -15.22 -17.10 11.59
N SER A 78 -14.48 -15.98 11.67
CA SER A 78 -14.30 -15.23 12.91
C SER A 78 -14.64 -13.74 12.74
N SER A 79 -15.60 -13.23 13.52
CA SER A 79 -15.86 -11.79 13.61
C SER A 79 -14.65 -11.02 14.16
N LYS A 80 -13.95 -11.57 15.14
CA LYS A 80 -12.74 -10.98 15.70
C LYS A 80 -11.62 -10.83 14.65
N ALA A 81 -11.49 -11.81 13.73
CA ALA A 81 -10.56 -11.72 12.63
C ALA A 81 -10.98 -10.58 11.67
N ARG A 82 -12.26 -10.44 11.35
CA ARG A 82 -12.76 -9.34 10.51
C ARG A 82 -12.44 -7.98 11.11
N ASP A 83 -12.76 -7.79 12.38
CA ASP A 83 -12.52 -6.52 13.10
C ASP A 83 -11.03 -6.18 13.22
N SER A 84 -10.17 -7.21 13.36
CA SER A 84 -8.73 -7.04 13.45
C SER A 84 -8.09 -6.77 12.09
N ASP A 85 -8.53 -7.47 11.03
CA ASP A 85 -7.79 -7.53 9.79
C ASP A 85 -8.21 -6.48 8.77
N PHE A 86 -9.47 -6.06 8.80
CA PHE A 86 -10.00 -5.09 7.84
C PHE A 86 -10.59 -3.87 8.54
N THR A 87 -10.12 -2.70 8.14
CA THR A 87 -10.68 -1.40 8.49
C THR A 87 -10.58 -0.49 7.27
N THR A 88 -11.59 0.32 7.04
CA THR A 88 -11.66 1.33 5.98
C THR A 88 -12.49 2.53 6.42
N ASN A 89 -12.32 3.66 5.75
CA ASN A 89 -13.20 4.83 5.87
C ASN A 89 -13.38 5.49 4.49
N GLU A 90 -14.28 6.46 4.41
CA GLU A 90 -14.60 7.14 3.15
C GLU A 90 -13.46 8.01 2.62
N THR A 91 -12.55 8.45 3.47
CA THR A 91 -11.50 9.43 3.15
C THR A 91 -10.12 8.81 2.88
N GLU A 92 -9.97 7.48 3.00
CA GLU A 92 -8.66 6.84 2.77
C GLU A 92 -8.23 6.81 1.31
N ARG A 93 -9.19 6.94 0.39
CA ARG A 93 -8.90 7.02 -1.04
C ARG A 93 -8.64 8.46 -1.42
N GLY A 94 -7.43 8.77 -1.84
CA GLY A 94 -7.06 10.11 -2.32
C GLY A 94 -7.80 10.49 -3.60
N THR A 95 -7.69 11.76 -3.96
CA THR A 95 -8.18 12.29 -5.23
C THR A 95 -7.01 12.88 -5.98
N PHE A 96 -6.86 12.53 -7.26
CA PHE A 96 -5.68 12.83 -8.06
C PHE A 96 -6.05 13.45 -9.40
N ILE A 97 -5.23 14.37 -9.90
CA ILE A 97 -5.29 14.83 -11.29
C ILE A 97 -4.22 14.06 -12.05
N MET A 98 -4.64 13.18 -12.95
CA MET A 98 -3.76 12.26 -13.66
C MET A 98 -3.81 12.49 -15.16
N GLU A 99 -2.63 12.34 -15.81
CA GLU A 99 -2.46 12.43 -17.24
C GLU A 99 -2.80 11.11 -17.92
N GLU A 100 -3.61 11.17 -19.00
CA GLU A 100 -3.98 9.99 -19.79
C GLU A 100 -2.79 9.42 -20.57
N SER A 101 -2.71 8.10 -20.65
CA SER A 101 -1.65 7.37 -21.38
C SER A 101 -1.75 7.55 -22.89
N ARG A 102 -2.97 7.75 -23.43
CA ARG A 102 -3.29 7.78 -24.86
C ARG A 102 -3.67 9.18 -25.36
N SER A 103 -3.01 10.23 -24.86
CA SER A 103 -3.19 11.56 -25.42
C SER A 103 -2.65 11.62 -26.85
N THR A 104 -3.46 12.11 -27.79
CA THR A 104 -3.04 12.37 -29.17
C THR A 104 -1.91 13.40 -29.21
N PRO A 105 -0.87 13.25 -30.06
CA PRO A 105 0.30 14.12 -30.07
C PRO A 105 0.08 15.60 -30.37
N ALA A 106 -1.13 16.01 -30.72
CA ALA A 106 -1.43 17.33 -31.29
C ALA A 106 -2.03 18.35 -30.32
N THR A 107 -2.34 17.98 -29.10
CA THR A 107 -2.96 18.87 -28.10
C THR A 107 -2.40 18.57 -26.72
N HIS A 108 -2.51 19.54 -25.81
CA HIS A 108 -2.10 19.35 -24.40
C HIS A 108 -2.53 17.99 -23.83
N PRO A 109 -1.70 17.35 -22.99
CA PRO A 109 -2.03 16.05 -22.42
C PRO A 109 -3.38 16.14 -21.70
N SER A 110 -4.29 15.24 -22.05
CA SER A 110 -5.60 15.16 -21.40
C SER A 110 -5.40 14.73 -19.95
N LYS A 111 -5.90 15.55 -19.02
CA LYS A 111 -5.86 15.27 -17.58
C LYS A 111 -7.29 15.04 -17.08
N ARG A 112 -7.44 14.11 -16.13
CA ARG A 112 -8.72 13.83 -15.47
C ARG A 112 -8.52 13.75 -13.96
N LYS A 113 -9.57 14.17 -13.24
CA LYS A 113 -9.62 14.04 -11.77
C LYS A 113 -10.25 12.70 -11.42
N ILE A 114 -9.52 11.85 -10.76
CA ILE A 114 -9.98 10.53 -10.37
C ILE A 114 -9.88 10.30 -8.86
N ARG A 115 -10.76 9.45 -8.34
CA ARG A 115 -10.66 8.91 -6.99
C ARG A 115 -9.72 7.70 -7.01
N GLY A 116 -8.79 7.61 -6.06
CA GLY A 116 -7.95 6.44 -5.86
C GLY A 116 -8.74 5.19 -5.50
N SER A 117 -8.07 4.05 -5.48
CA SER A 117 -8.69 2.74 -5.24
C SER A 117 -8.09 2.01 -4.06
N LEU A 118 -8.93 1.24 -3.36
CA LEU A 118 -8.56 0.29 -2.31
C LEU A 118 -8.78 -1.14 -2.78
N ILE A 119 -7.75 -1.97 -2.71
CA ILE A 119 -7.82 -3.40 -3.02
C ILE A 119 -7.58 -4.21 -1.74
N ALA A 120 -8.47 -5.14 -1.41
CA ALA A 120 -8.23 -6.08 -0.31
C ALA A 120 -7.49 -7.31 -0.80
N GLN A 121 -6.34 -7.64 -0.16
CA GLN A 121 -5.59 -8.83 -0.53
C GLN A 121 -5.93 -10.00 0.39
N PHE A 122 -6.31 -11.13 -0.23
CA PHE A 122 -6.53 -12.38 0.47
C PHE A 122 -5.44 -13.42 0.22
N GLY A 123 -5.07 -14.15 1.29
CA GLY A 123 -4.34 -15.41 1.24
C GLY A 123 -5.30 -16.58 1.49
N GLY A 124 -5.30 -17.56 0.61
CA GLY A 124 -6.16 -18.73 0.72
C GLY A 124 -5.96 -19.68 -0.45
N ASN A 125 -6.40 -20.94 -0.28
CA ASN A 125 -6.36 -21.99 -1.30
C ASN A 125 -7.69 -22.72 -1.44
N ASN A 126 -8.72 -22.25 -0.74
CA ASN A 126 -10.06 -22.82 -0.83
C ASN A 126 -10.99 -21.83 -1.56
N PRO A 127 -11.53 -22.19 -2.75
CA PRO A 127 -12.39 -21.31 -3.54
C PRO A 127 -13.65 -20.85 -2.77
N LEU A 128 -14.26 -21.71 -1.96
CA LEU A 128 -15.46 -21.37 -1.21
C LEU A 128 -15.20 -20.22 -0.22
N TYR A 129 -14.17 -20.35 0.62
CA TYR A 129 -13.80 -19.29 1.56
C TYR A 129 -13.34 -18.03 0.84
N MET A 130 -12.65 -18.16 -0.29
CA MET A 130 -12.21 -17.02 -1.07
C MET A 130 -13.39 -16.21 -1.61
N GLY A 131 -14.40 -16.86 -2.19
CA GLY A 131 -15.62 -16.20 -2.66
C GLY A 131 -16.41 -15.56 -1.53
N HIS A 132 -16.60 -16.26 -0.40
CA HIS A 132 -17.32 -15.72 0.76
C HIS A 132 -16.60 -14.53 1.39
N ALA A 133 -15.27 -14.59 1.54
CA ALA A 133 -14.49 -13.47 2.06
C ALA A 133 -14.60 -12.23 1.15
N ALA A 134 -14.55 -12.43 -0.16
CA ALA A 134 -14.75 -11.37 -1.14
C ALA A 134 -16.15 -10.76 -1.06
N ALA A 135 -17.18 -11.57 -0.92
CA ALA A 135 -18.57 -11.09 -0.75
C ALA A 135 -18.76 -10.20 0.48
N LEU A 136 -18.05 -10.50 1.57
CA LEU A 136 -18.10 -9.67 2.79
C LEU A 136 -17.49 -8.28 2.58
N LEU A 137 -16.55 -8.14 1.63
CA LEU A 137 -15.83 -6.88 1.40
C LEU A 137 -16.23 -6.14 0.12
N LYS A 138 -16.99 -6.73 -0.80
CA LYS A 138 -17.25 -6.17 -2.14
C LYS A 138 -17.81 -4.74 -2.14
N ASN A 139 -18.55 -4.35 -1.11
CA ASN A 139 -19.15 -3.02 -1.00
C ASN A 139 -18.21 -1.98 -0.34
N TYR A 140 -17.08 -2.42 0.17
CA TYR A 140 -16.12 -1.58 0.91
C TYR A 140 -14.80 -1.36 0.17
N VAL A 141 -14.54 -2.15 -0.87
CA VAL A 141 -13.28 -2.12 -1.64
C VAL A 141 -13.57 -2.02 -3.14
N ASP A 142 -12.58 -1.56 -3.89
CA ASP A 142 -12.67 -1.40 -5.34
C ASP A 142 -12.17 -2.64 -6.11
N GLY A 143 -11.67 -3.63 -5.40
CA GLY A 143 -11.25 -4.92 -5.95
C GLY A 143 -10.69 -5.87 -4.89
N ILE A 144 -10.54 -7.13 -5.28
CA ILE A 144 -9.90 -8.18 -4.47
C ILE A 144 -8.63 -8.65 -5.17
N ASP A 145 -7.57 -8.88 -4.39
CA ASP A 145 -6.31 -9.45 -4.86
C ASP A 145 -6.03 -10.79 -4.21
N ILE A 146 -5.57 -11.75 -5.00
CA ILE A 146 -5.16 -13.06 -4.50
C ILE A 146 -3.66 -13.08 -4.32
N ASN A 147 -3.19 -13.34 -3.10
CA ASN A 147 -1.76 -13.47 -2.82
C ASN A 147 -1.23 -14.79 -3.38
N CYS A 148 -0.44 -14.70 -4.45
CA CYS A 148 0.29 -15.83 -5.04
C CYS A 148 1.82 -15.65 -4.90
N GLY A 149 2.29 -14.79 -3.99
CA GLY A 149 3.71 -14.43 -3.92
C GLY A 149 4.35 -14.46 -2.54
N CYS A 150 3.60 -14.66 -1.45
CA CYS A 150 4.16 -14.71 -0.10
C CYS A 150 5.18 -15.86 0.04
N PRO A 151 6.49 -15.56 0.32
CA PRO A 151 7.52 -16.59 0.36
C PRO A 151 7.66 -17.28 1.71
N GLN A 152 6.89 -16.85 2.71
CA GLN A 152 6.98 -17.35 4.09
C GLN A 152 6.73 -18.86 4.13
N GLN A 153 7.55 -19.58 4.93
CA GLN A 153 7.52 -21.03 4.97
C GLN A 153 6.18 -21.58 5.49
N TRP A 154 5.57 -20.90 6.46
CA TRP A 154 4.27 -21.30 6.98
C TRP A 154 3.18 -21.20 5.89
N ALA A 155 3.15 -20.08 5.13
CA ALA A 155 2.19 -19.90 4.06
C ALA A 155 2.35 -20.95 2.95
N TYR A 156 3.59 -21.27 2.61
CA TYR A 156 3.89 -22.31 1.64
C TYR A 156 3.45 -23.70 2.10
N LYS A 157 3.65 -24.03 3.39
CA LYS A 157 3.19 -25.30 3.99
C LYS A 157 1.66 -25.41 3.97
N GLU A 158 0.97 -24.32 4.23
CA GLU A 158 -0.50 -24.23 4.16
C GLU A 158 -1.02 -24.22 2.70
N GLY A 159 -0.14 -24.25 1.70
CA GLY A 159 -0.53 -24.27 0.29
C GLY A 159 -1.04 -22.95 -0.25
N ILE A 160 -0.75 -21.81 0.42
CA ILE A 160 -1.12 -20.45 0.04
C ILE A 160 0.11 -19.63 -0.38
N GLY A 161 -0.10 -18.41 -0.84
CA GLY A 161 1.00 -17.52 -1.24
C GLY A 161 1.78 -18.09 -2.41
N SER A 162 3.10 -18.16 -2.30
CA SER A 162 3.98 -18.65 -3.36
C SER A 162 3.81 -20.15 -3.72
N ALA A 163 3.06 -20.92 -2.92
CA ALA A 163 2.67 -22.27 -3.27
C ALA A 163 1.71 -22.32 -4.48
N LEU A 164 1.00 -21.21 -4.73
CA LEU A 164 0.07 -21.08 -5.85
C LEU A 164 0.78 -20.83 -7.19
N LEU A 165 2.05 -20.42 -7.21
CA LEU A 165 2.81 -20.17 -8.45
C LEU A 165 2.80 -21.36 -9.42
N ARG A 166 2.78 -22.57 -8.88
CA ARG A 166 2.78 -23.83 -9.65
C ARG A 166 1.43 -24.55 -9.66
N LYS A 167 0.35 -23.82 -9.28
CA LYS A 167 -1.03 -24.35 -9.24
C LYS A 167 -1.98 -23.44 -10.02
N PRO A 168 -1.74 -23.21 -11.33
CA PRO A 168 -2.54 -22.26 -12.13
C PRO A 168 -4.03 -22.61 -12.18
N ASP A 169 -4.37 -23.90 -12.20
CA ASP A 169 -5.78 -24.34 -12.21
C ASP A 169 -6.50 -23.94 -10.91
N LEU A 170 -5.84 -24.07 -9.76
CA LEU A 170 -6.40 -23.60 -8.49
C LEU A 170 -6.56 -22.08 -8.48
N VAL A 171 -5.59 -21.33 -9.00
CA VAL A 171 -5.71 -19.86 -9.12
C VAL A 171 -6.92 -19.49 -9.99
N ARG A 172 -7.14 -20.19 -11.10
CA ARG A 172 -8.34 -20.01 -11.94
C ARG A 172 -9.63 -20.24 -11.15
N GLU A 173 -9.70 -21.29 -10.33
CA GLU A 173 -10.86 -21.58 -9.49
C GLU A 173 -11.09 -20.52 -8.42
N LEU A 174 -10.03 -20.01 -7.79
CA LEU A 174 -10.12 -18.92 -6.81
C LEU A 174 -10.67 -17.65 -7.45
N VAL A 175 -10.16 -17.26 -8.64
CA VAL A 175 -10.65 -16.10 -9.40
C VAL A 175 -12.13 -16.27 -9.77
N ARG A 176 -12.50 -17.43 -10.33
CA ARG A 176 -13.88 -17.71 -10.71
C ARG A 176 -14.84 -17.70 -9.52
N SER A 177 -14.41 -18.20 -8.36
CA SER A 177 -15.23 -18.18 -7.14
C SER A 177 -15.51 -16.76 -6.68
N ILE A 178 -14.52 -15.85 -6.72
CA ILE A 178 -14.73 -14.44 -6.38
C ILE A 178 -15.70 -13.80 -7.39
N LYS A 179 -15.48 -13.99 -8.69
CA LYS A 179 -16.34 -13.42 -9.74
C LYS A 179 -17.77 -13.96 -9.68
N GLY A 180 -17.93 -15.27 -9.50
CA GLY A 180 -19.26 -15.88 -9.33
C GLY A 180 -20.03 -15.35 -8.12
N THR A 181 -19.33 -14.91 -7.07
CA THR A 181 -19.96 -14.39 -5.86
C THR A 181 -20.16 -12.88 -5.88
N CYS A 182 -19.20 -12.13 -6.45
CA CYS A 182 -19.22 -10.66 -6.44
C CYS A 182 -19.80 -10.06 -7.73
N GLY A 183 -19.80 -10.79 -8.83
CA GLY A 183 -20.17 -10.37 -10.18
C GLY A 183 -19.01 -10.48 -11.15
N GLU A 184 -19.29 -10.80 -12.42
CA GLU A 184 -18.25 -11.00 -13.46
C GLU A 184 -17.39 -9.76 -13.71
N ASP A 185 -17.95 -8.58 -13.56
CA ASP A 185 -17.25 -7.30 -13.76
C ASP A 185 -16.48 -6.83 -12.50
N PHE A 186 -16.65 -7.53 -11.39
CA PHE A 186 -15.96 -7.15 -10.14
C PHE A 186 -14.44 -7.36 -10.29
N PRO A 187 -13.60 -6.34 -9.97
CA PRO A 187 -12.17 -6.41 -10.19
C PRO A 187 -11.48 -7.45 -9.30
N VAL A 188 -10.81 -8.43 -9.94
CA VAL A 188 -10.00 -9.45 -9.27
C VAL A 188 -8.60 -9.43 -9.83
N SER A 189 -7.60 -9.19 -8.99
CA SER A 189 -6.19 -9.21 -9.36
C SER A 189 -5.44 -10.36 -8.70
N ILE A 190 -4.24 -10.65 -9.20
CA ILE A 190 -3.29 -11.56 -8.56
C ILE A 190 -1.95 -10.87 -8.36
N LYS A 191 -1.31 -11.14 -7.22
CA LYS A 191 0.06 -10.70 -6.96
C LYS A 191 0.99 -11.90 -6.89
N ILE A 192 1.91 -11.99 -7.86
CA ILE A 192 2.82 -13.12 -8.04
C ILE A 192 4.28 -12.74 -7.80
N ARG A 193 5.13 -13.74 -7.65
CA ARG A 193 6.58 -13.68 -7.89
C ARG A 193 6.87 -14.38 -9.21
N ILE A 194 8.03 -14.09 -9.81
CA ILE A 194 8.53 -14.93 -10.92
C ILE A 194 8.94 -16.29 -10.36
N ASP A 195 8.79 -17.35 -11.16
CA ASP A 195 9.35 -18.68 -10.85
C ASP A 195 10.78 -18.78 -11.36
N ASP A 196 11.58 -19.69 -10.81
CA ASP A 196 12.93 -19.98 -11.29
C ASP A 196 12.90 -20.45 -12.76
N ASP A 197 11.82 -21.14 -13.16
CA ASP A 197 11.50 -21.46 -14.55
C ASP A 197 10.37 -20.52 -15.04
N LEU A 198 10.70 -19.56 -15.89
CA LEU A 198 9.76 -18.59 -16.43
C LEU A 198 8.58 -19.22 -17.19
N ARG A 199 8.68 -20.47 -17.66
CA ARG A 199 7.56 -21.20 -18.25
C ARG A 199 6.40 -21.38 -17.26
N ASN A 200 6.70 -21.56 -15.96
CA ASN A 200 5.69 -21.63 -14.92
C ASN A 200 5.02 -20.26 -14.72
N THR A 201 5.81 -19.19 -14.79
CA THR A 201 5.28 -17.80 -14.73
C THR A 201 4.35 -17.54 -15.92
N SER A 202 4.77 -17.88 -17.13
CA SER A 202 3.96 -17.76 -18.35
C SER A 202 2.64 -18.54 -18.23
N ARG A 203 2.71 -19.82 -17.81
CA ARG A 203 1.52 -20.66 -17.64
C ARG A 203 0.53 -20.06 -16.64
N LEU A 204 1.02 -19.56 -15.52
CA LEU A 204 0.16 -18.92 -14.51
C LEU A 204 -0.50 -17.66 -15.06
N ILE A 205 0.26 -16.77 -15.72
CA ILE A 205 -0.25 -15.54 -16.34
C ILE A 205 -1.36 -15.87 -17.34
N LYS A 206 -1.11 -16.77 -18.29
CA LYS A 206 -2.10 -17.20 -19.31
C LYS A 206 -3.37 -17.74 -18.68
N THR A 207 -3.23 -18.58 -17.65
CA THR A 207 -4.39 -19.17 -16.95
C THR A 207 -5.18 -18.10 -16.19
N ALA A 208 -4.50 -17.13 -15.56
CA ALA A 208 -5.15 -16.03 -14.86
C ALA A 208 -5.91 -15.11 -15.83
N ILE A 209 -5.33 -14.80 -16.98
CA ILE A 209 -5.98 -14.02 -18.05
C ILE A 209 -7.24 -14.75 -18.56
N GLN A 210 -7.16 -16.05 -18.80
CA GLN A 210 -8.31 -16.87 -19.18
C GLN A 210 -9.40 -16.93 -18.11
N ALA A 211 -9.04 -16.71 -16.83
CA ALA A 211 -9.98 -16.57 -15.74
C ALA A 211 -10.54 -15.14 -15.59
N ASN A 212 -10.19 -14.23 -16.52
CA ASN A 212 -10.62 -12.84 -16.53
C ASN A 212 -10.17 -12.02 -15.31
N VAL A 213 -8.86 -12.15 -14.91
CA VAL A 213 -8.29 -11.24 -13.92
C VAL A 213 -8.23 -9.81 -14.47
N SER A 214 -8.34 -8.83 -13.58
CA SER A 214 -8.34 -7.41 -13.95
C SER A 214 -6.93 -6.78 -13.95
N MET A 215 -5.97 -7.39 -13.25
CA MET A 215 -4.61 -6.86 -13.14
C MET A 215 -3.68 -7.96 -12.61
N ILE A 216 -2.40 -7.92 -13.01
CA ILE A 216 -1.38 -8.82 -12.51
C ILE A 216 -0.22 -8.01 -11.94
N THR A 217 0.08 -8.14 -10.65
CA THR A 217 1.29 -7.54 -10.05
C THR A 217 2.41 -8.55 -9.99
N VAL A 218 3.56 -8.22 -10.56
CA VAL A 218 4.72 -9.12 -10.67
C VAL A 218 5.89 -8.60 -9.82
N HIS A 219 6.27 -9.36 -8.79
CA HIS A 219 7.50 -9.11 -8.06
C HIS A 219 8.66 -9.84 -8.75
N GLY A 220 9.66 -9.07 -9.20
CA GLY A 220 10.81 -9.58 -9.96
C GLY A 220 11.82 -10.39 -9.14
N ARG A 221 11.37 -11.16 -8.15
CA ARG A 221 12.17 -12.11 -7.37
C ARG A 221 11.47 -13.46 -7.32
N THR A 222 12.26 -14.53 -7.30
CA THR A 222 11.72 -15.88 -7.09
C THR A 222 11.39 -16.09 -5.60
N ARG A 223 10.68 -17.19 -5.31
CA ARG A 223 10.31 -17.53 -3.92
C ARG A 223 11.54 -17.64 -3.01
N ARG A 224 12.64 -18.18 -3.52
CA ARG A 224 13.86 -18.46 -2.73
C ARG A 224 14.76 -17.26 -2.53
N GLN A 225 14.59 -16.21 -3.34
CA GLN A 225 15.40 -15.00 -3.26
C GLN A 225 14.97 -14.12 -2.10
N ALA A 226 15.93 -13.78 -1.24
CA ALA A 226 15.76 -12.80 -0.17
C ALA A 226 15.63 -11.38 -0.76
N SER A 227 15.18 -10.43 0.06
CA SER A 227 15.05 -9.03 -0.36
C SER A 227 16.38 -8.33 -0.63
N SER A 228 17.50 -8.92 -0.22
CA SER A 228 18.87 -8.45 -0.51
C SER A 228 19.35 -8.79 -1.93
N HIS A 229 18.74 -9.77 -2.60
CA HIS A 229 19.04 -10.04 -4.00
C HIS A 229 18.46 -8.92 -4.87
N PRO A 230 19.12 -8.53 -5.97
CA PRO A 230 18.57 -7.55 -6.90
C PRO A 230 17.26 -8.04 -7.52
N VAL A 231 16.38 -7.10 -7.85
CA VAL A 231 15.16 -7.40 -8.59
C VAL A 231 15.49 -7.74 -10.05
N ASN A 232 14.84 -8.76 -10.59
CA ASN A 232 14.96 -9.14 -12.00
C ASN A 232 13.89 -8.38 -12.83
N LEU A 233 14.28 -7.25 -13.40
CA LEU A 233 13.40 -6.43 -14.25
C LEU A 233 13.08 -7.11 -15.58
N GLU A 234 14.01 -7.92 -16.14
CA GLU A 234 13.76 -8.70 -17.35
C GLU A 234 12.65 -9.74 -17.12
N GLY A 235 12.61 -10.34 -15.94
CA GLY A 235 11.52 -11.26 -15.57
C GLY A 235 10.16 -10.56 -15.46
N ILE A 236 10.12 -9.29 -15.06
CA ILE A 236 8.89 -8.48 -15.06
C ILE A 236 8.49 -8.11 -16.47
N LYS A 237 9.45 -7.69 -17.31
CA LYS A 237 9.24 -7.37 -18.73
C LYS A 237 8.71 -8.59 -19.49
N PHE A 238 9.31 -9.75 -19.29
CA PHE A 238 8.81 -11.02 -19.82
C PHE A 238 7.35 -11.29 -19.43
N ALA A 239 7.01 -11.11 -18.15
CA ALA A 239 5.64 -11.31 -17.68
C ALA A 239 4.64 -10.34 -18.34
N ARG A 240 5.05 -9.10 -18.63
CA ARG A 240 4.24 -8.13 -19.38
C ARG A 240 4.05 -8.57 -20.82
N GLU A 241 5.11 -9.00 -21.50
CA GLU A 241 5.05 -9.50 -22.89
C GLU A 241 4.13 -10.73 -23.02
N GLU A 242 4.20 -11.66 -22.06
CA GLU A 242 3.29 -12.79 -21.97
C GLU A 242 1.83 -12.36 -21.76
N ALA A 243 1.59 -11.35 -20.93
CA ALA A 243 0.25 -10.82 -20.74
C ALA A 243 -0.30 -10.17 -22.02
N LEU A 244 0.50 -9.40 -22.74
CA LEU A 244 0.13 -8.78 -23.99
C LEU A 244 -0.17 -9.81 -25.10
N SER A 245 0.69 -10.81 -25.23
CA SER A 245 0.53 -11.85 -26.27
C SER A 245 -0.71 -12.73 -26.05
N SER A 246 -1.21 -12.79 -24.84
CA SER A 246 -2.36 -13.63 -24.46
C SER A 246 -3.73 -12.95 -24.74
N HIS A 247 -3.74 -11.71 -25.25
CA HIS A 247 -4.94 -10.86 -25.41
C HIS A 247 -5.65 -10.96 -26.76
N SER A 248 -5.44 -11.99 -27.54
CA SER A 248 -6.05 -12.14 -28.89
C SER A 248 -7.58 -12.30 -28.92
N ASN A 249 -8.29 -12.27 -27.78
CA ASN A 249 -9.72 -12.62 -27.69
C ASN A 249 -10.69 -11.49 -27.26
N GLY A 250 -10.37 -10.22 -27.51
CA GLY A 250 -11.38 -9.15 -27.42
C GLY A 250 -11.64 -8.50 -26.05
N ASN A 251 -11.14 -9.08 -24.96
CA ASN A 251 -11.21 -8.47 -23.62
C ASN A 251 -10.01 -7.55 -23.43
N GLY A 252 -10.09 -6.28 -23.51
CA GLY A 252 -9.03 -5.27 -23.38
C GLY A 252 -7.73 -5.69 -22.68
N GLU A 253 -6.66 -4.92 -22.75
CA GLU A 253 -5.35 -5.26 -22.19
C GLU A 253 -5.42 -5.46 -20.66
N ILE A 254 -4.93 -6.60 -20.13
CA ILE A 254 -4.75 -6.80 -18.70
C ILE A 254 -3.44 -6.13 -18.26
N PRO A 255 -3.49 -5.09 -17.43
CA PRO A 255 -2.28 -4.39 -17.04
C PRO A 255 -1.39 -5.24 -16.13
N VAL A 256 -0.08 -5.14 -16.38
CA VAL A 256 0.95 -5.66 -15.50
C VAL A 256 1.54 -4.51 -14.69
N VAL A 257 1.65 -4.72 -13.37
CA VAL A 257 2.25 -3.81 -12.40
C VAL A 257 3.62 -4.35 -11.97
N ALA A 258 4.65 -3.54 -12.08
CA ALA A 258 6.00 -3.91 -11.64
C ALA A 258 6.19 -3.69 -10.14
N ASN A 259 6.76 -4.69 -9.44
CA ASN A 259 7.05 -4.61 -8.02
C ASN A 259 8.48 -5.09 -7.72
N GLY A 260 9.17 -4.37 -6.86
CA GLY A 260 10.49 -4.70 -6.34
C GLY A 260 11.47 -3.52 -6.43
N ASP A 261 12.18 -3.28 -5.32
CA ASP A 261 13.27 -2.29 -5.18
C ASP A 261 12.95 -0.87 -5.67
N ILE A 262 11.74 -0.40 -5.41
CA ILE A 262 11.34 0.99 -5.68
C ILE A 262 11.46 1.76 -4.37
N PHE A 263 12.51 2.59 -4.25
CA PHE A 263 12.83 3.39 -3.07
C PHE A 263 12.82 4.91 -3.35
N SER A 264 12.69 5.29 -4.61
CA SER A 264 12.61 6.69 -5.05
C SER A 264 11.63 6.83 -6.22
N LEU A 265 11.21 8.06 -6.52
CA LEU A 265 10.45 8.37 -7.73
C LEU A 265 11.26 8.06 -9.01
N GLU A 266 12.58 8.22 -8.94
CA GLU A 266 13.48 7.89 -10.03
C GLU A 266 13.48 6.38 -10.31
N ASP A 267 13.57 5.52 -9.27
CA ASP A 267 13.47 4.07 -9.42
C ASP A 267 12.12 3.67 -10.04
N ALA A 268 11.04 4.33 -9.62
CA ALA A 268 9.71 4.11 -10.17
C ALA A 268 9.67 4.41 -11.68
N ASN A 269 10.24 5.54 -12.11
CA ASN A 269 10.26 5.95 -13.51
C ASN A 269 11.16 5.03 -14.37
N LYS A 270 12.35 4.70 -13.89
CA LYS A 270 13.25 3.75 -14.56
C LYS A 270 12.59 2.37 -14.74
N THR A 271 11.90 1.89 -13.69
CA THR A 271 11.21 0.61 -13.74
C THR A 271 10.07 0.62 -14.76
N ARG A 272 9.27 1.71 -14.83
CA ARG A 272 8.21 1.87 -15.82
C ARG A 272 8.77 1.82 -17.24
N GLU A 273 9.79 2.63 -17.49
CA GLU A 273 10.42 2.73 -18.81
C GLU A 273 10.99 1.38 -19.24
N PHE A 274 11.78 0.74 -18.38
CA PHE A 274 12.45 -0.52 -18.69
C PHE A 274 11.44 -1.66 -18.93
N CYS A 275 10.45 -1.82 -18.05
CA CYS A 275 9.47 -2.89 -18.14
C CYS A 275 8.31 -2.56 -19.11
N GLY A 276 8.16 -1.33 -19.54
CA GLY A 276 7.09 -0.85 -20.40
C GLY A 276 5.72 -0.89 -19.71
N VAL A 277 5.64 -0.65 -18.40
CA VAL A 277 4.40 -0.70 -17.61
C VAL A 277 3.96 0.71 -17.17
N ASN A 278 2.65 0.92 -17.04
CA ASN A 278 2.12 2.18 -16.51
C ASN A 278 2.15 2.22 -14.97
N GLY A 279 1.96 1.06 -14.32
CA GLY A 279 1.86 0.93 -12.88
C GLY A 279 3.10 0.35 -12.23
N VAL A 280 3.54 0.94 -11.10
CA VAL A 280 4.58 0.40 -10.23
C VAL A 280 4.11 0.31 -8.80
N MET A 281 4.57 -0.71 -8.09
CA MET A 281 4.19 -0.97 -6.70
C MET A 281 5.42 -0.92 -5.80
N SER A 282 5.40 -0.06 -4.78
CA SER A 282 6.43 0.01 -3.74
C SER A 282 5.93 -0.59 -2.43
N ALA A 283 6.82 -1.28 -1.72
CA ALA A 283 6.60 -1.79 -0.37
C ALA A 283 7.57 -1.13 0.62
N ARG A 284 8.81 -1.60 0.71
CA ARG A 284 9.82 -1.09 1.64
C ARG A 284 10.11 0.39 1.42
N GLY A 285 10.15 0.85 0.17
CA GLY A 285 10.35 2.26 -0.13
C GLY A 285 9.30 3.15 0.52
N LEU A 286 8.01 2.77 0.46
CA LEU A 286 6.94 3.49 1.16
C LEU A 286 6.99 3.34 2.69
N GLN A 287 7.49 2.21 3.22
CA GLN A 287 7.74 2.09 4.67
C GLN A 287 8.81 3.06 5.14
N GLU A 288 9.85 3.26 4.34
CA GLU A 288 10.96 4.17 4.64
C GLU A 288 10.57 5.64 4.38
N ASN A 289 9.82 5.87 3.32
CA ASN A 289 9.38 7.19 2.90
C ASN A 289 7.96 7.15 2.32
N PRO A 290 6.91 7.37 3.11
CA PRO A 290 5.54 7.46 2.63
C PRO A 290 5.29 8.51 1.54
N ALA A 291 6.16 9.54 1.45
CA ALA A 291 6.08 10.60 0.45
C ALA A 291 6.93 10.35 -0.81
N LEU A 292 7.42 9.11 -1.00
CA LEU A 292 8.29 8.69 -2.09
C LEU A 292 7.76 9.11 -3.48
N PHE A 293 6.48 8.84 -3.73
CA PHE A 293 5.91 9.08 -5.05
C PHE A 293 5.61 10.56 -5.36
N SER A 294 5.62 11.42 -4.34
CA SER A 294 5.62 12.88 -4.53
C SER A 294 7.03 13.46 -4.75
N GLY A 295 8.05 12.61 -4.89
CA GLY A 295 9.43 13.02 -5.18
C GLY A 295 10.20 13.56 -3.98
N TYR A 296 9.73 13.33 -2.76
CA TYR A 296 10.49 13.63 -1.57
C TYR A 296 11.57 12.57 -1.33
N ASP A 297 12.80 13.00 -1.01
CA ASP A 297 13.87 12.09 -0.59
C ASP A 297 13.59 11.45 0.77
N ARG A 298 12.77 12.10 1.59
CA ARG A 298 12.35 11.67 2.94
C ARG A 298 10.96 12.16 3.22
N ILE A 299 10.26 11.49 4.14
CA ILE A 299 8.99 11.99 4.63
C ILE A 299 9.15 13.39 5.24
N PRO A 300 8.38 14.40 4.83
CA PRO A 300 8.37 15.70 5.48
C PRO A 300 7.82 15.62 6.91
N LEU A 301 8.19 16.56 7.78
CA LEU A 301 7.71 16.59 9.17
C LEU A 301 6.17 16.61 9.25
N ALA A 302 5.52 17.38 8.38
CA ALA A 302 4.05 17.41 8.29
C ALA A 302 3.46 16.03 7.99
N GLY A 303 4.15 15.18 7.23
CA GLY A 303 3.70 13.80 6.97
C GLY A 303 3.81 12.91 8.21
N ILE A 304 4.81 13.15 9.06
CA ILE A 304 4.96 12.45 10.33
C ILE A 304 3.84 12.87 11.30
N GLU A 305 3.59 14.16 11.43
CA GLU A 305 2.49 14.71 12.23
C GLU A 305 1.15 14.19 11.73
N ARG A 306 0.96 14.17 10.41
CA ARG A 306 -0.24 13.63 9.80
C ARG A 306 -0.46 12.14 10.12
N PHE A 307 0.61 11.33 10.14
CA PHE A 307 0.50 9.92 10.51
C PHE A 307 0.09 9.73 11.98
N LEU A 308 0.57 10.61 12.88
CA LEU A 308 0.15 10.62 14.28
C LEU A 308 -1.35 10.92 14.39
N ASP A 309 -1.82 11.97 13.71
CA ASP A 309 -3.22 12.38 13.72
C ASP A 309 -4.13 11.28 13.17
N LEU A 310 -3.78 10.72 12.00
CA LEU A 310 -4.53 9.62 11.40
C LEU A 310 -4.57 8.39 12.29
N SER A 311 -3.47 8.09 12.98
CA SER A 311 -3.41 6.95 13.90
C SER A 311 -4.28 7.17 15.13
N ALA A 312 -4.31 8.38 15.67
CA ALA A 312 -5.17 8.74 16.79
C ALA A 312 -6.66 8.73 16.39
N GLN A 313 -7.01 9.37 15.28
CA GLN A 313 -8.38 9.44 14.75
C GLN A 313 -9.00 8.07 14.48
N ASN A 314 -8.19 7.13 13.97
CA ASN A 314 -8.65 5.79 13.65
C ASN A 314 -8.48 4.76 14.80
N GLY A 315 -8.14 5.20 16.01
CA GLY A 315 -7.96 4.32 17.16
C GLY A 315 -6.88 3.24 16.95
N PHE A 316 -5.81 3.59 16.23
CA PHE A 316 -4.80 2.62 15.82
C PHE A 316 -3.95 2.15 17.00
N MET A 317 -3.92 0.84 17.26
CA MET A 317 -3.24 0.27 18.42
C MET A 317 -1.74 0.55 18.40
N PHE A 318 -1.17 0.93 19.55
CA PHE A 318 0.24 1.28 19.71
C PHE A 318 1.24 0.28 19.11
N PRO A 319 1.12 -1.04 19.28
CA PRO A 319 2.07 -1.99 18.67
C PRO A 319 2.07 -1.98 17.14
N LEU A 320 0.96 -1.61 16.52
CA LEU A 320 0.83 -1.49 15.07
C LEU A 320 1.30 -0.12 14.57
N PHE A 321 1.13 0.92 15.37
CA PHE A 321 1.59 2.28 15.10
C PHE A 321 3.11 2.42 15.24
N HIS A 322 3.67 1.95 16.37
CA HIS A 322 5.08 2.17 16.74
C HIS A 322 6.07 1.75 15.66
N ARG A 323 5.87 0.60 15.04
CA ARG A 323 6.83 0.04 14.11
C ARG A 323 6.92 0.80 12.77
N PRO A 324 5.82 1.12 12.09
CA PRO A 324 5.86 2.01 10.92
C PRO A 324 6.45 3.38 11.25
N PHE A 325 6.03 3.98 12.37
CA PHE A 325 6.54 5.26 12.82
C PHE A 325 8.06 5.24 13.03
N ALA A 326 8.59 4.24 13.73
CA ALA A 326 10.02 4.11 13.99
C ALA A 326 10.86 3.94 12.71
N ILE A 327 10.34 3.25 11.69
CA ILE A 327 11.03 3.08 10.41
C ILE A 327 11.07 4.41 9.65
N CYS A 328 9.95 5.08 9.47
CA CYS A 328 9.88 6.38 8.81
C CYS A 328 10.79 7.41 9.49
N TRP A 329 10.80 7.41 10.83
CA TRP A 329 11.60 8.35 11.61
C TRP A 329 13.09 8.02 11.60
N ALA A 330 13.49 6.77 11.85
CA ALA A 330 14.88 6.36 11.97
C ALA A 330 15.66 6.51 10.65
N LEU A 331 15.02 6.27 9.52
CA LEU A 331 15.64 6.40 8.20
C LEU A 331 15.59 7.85 7.69
N GLY A 332 14.57 8.62 8.08
CA GLY A 332 14.50 10.06 7.84
C GLY A 332 15.61 10.86 8.54
N SER A 333 16.14 10.35 9.66
CA SER A 333 17.00 11.10 10.59
C SER A 333 18.49 10.73 10.57
N ARG A 334 19.02 10.14 9.51
CA ARG A 334 20.45 9.71 9.45
C ARG A 334 21.50 10.77 9.82
N LEU A 335 21.13 12.05 9.94
CA LEU A 335 22.03 13.16 10.24
C LEU A 335 22.03 13.65 11.68
N GLU A 336 21.10 13.24 12.57
CA GLU A 336 21.03 13.71 13.98
C GLU A 336 20.78 12.57 14.97
N LYS A 337 21.64 11.57 14.98
CA LYS A 337 21.48 10.33 15.76
C LYS A 337 21.21 10.48 17.25
N LYS A 338 21.60 11.59 17.93
CA LYS A 338 21.42 11.76 19.38
C LYS A 338 20.15 12.51 19.76
N ARG A 339 19.77 13.53 19.02
CA ARG A 339 18.63 14.40 19.35
C ARG A 339 17.29 13.72 19.02
N ASN A 340 17.26 12.95 17.98
CA ASN A 340 16.03 12.34 17.42
C ASN A 340 15.57 11.09 18.17
N THR A 341 16.48 10.33 18.79
CA THR A 341 16.10 9.19 19.65
C THR A 341 15.30 9.69 20.86
N LEU A 342 15.67 10.86 21.41
CA LEU A 342 15.00 11.45 22.57
C LEU A 342 13.58 11.93 22.20
N ILE A 343 13.43 12.61 21.06
CA ILE A 343 12.11 13.06 20.56
C ILE A 343 11.22 11.87 20.23
N CYS A 344 11.75 10.84 19.62
CA CYS A 344 11.01 9.61 19.36
C CYS A 344 10.52 8.95 20.66
N CYS A 345 11.38 8.86 21.67
CA CYS A 345 10.99 8.35 22.99
C CYS A 345 9.96 9.24 23.69
N LEU A 346 10.09 10.57 23.58
CA LEU A 346 9.15 11.56 24.15
C LEU A 346 7.78 11.48 23.48
N VAL A 347 7.72 11.45 22.15
CA VAL A 347 6.46 11.30 21.41
C VAL A 347 5.80 9.96 21.73
N LEU A 348 6.57 8.88 21.84
CA LEU A 348 6.07 7.57 22.23
C LEU A 348 5.53 7.56 23.68
N LEU A 349 6.16 8.32 24.57
CA LEU A 349 5.73 8.46 25.95
C LEU A 349 4.45 9.31 26.04
N LEU A 350 4.39 10.44 25.35
CA LEU A 350 3.21 11.33 25.31
C LEU A 350 2.00 10.60 24.70
N LEU A 351 2.22 9.81 23.65
CA LEU A 351 1.17 8.97 23.08
C LEU A 351 0.72 7.86 24.05
N SER A 352 1.64 7.23 24.77
CA SER A 352 1.28 6.25 25.79
C SER A 352 0.47 6.85 26.93
N ILE A 353 0.71 8.11 27.25
CA ILE A 353 -0.03 8.87 28.28
C ILE A 353 -1.42 9.27 27.74
N SER A 354 -1.52 9.80 26.52
CA SER A 354 -2.82 10.20 25.93
C SER A 354 -3.73 9.00 25.68
N TRP A 355 -3.20 7.85 25.29
CA TRP A 355 -3.94 6.61 25.16
C TRP A 355 -4.44 6.03 26.49
N ARG A 356 -3.81 6.37 27.61
CA ARG A 356 -4.33 5.99 28.94
C ARG A 356 -5.54 6.82 29.37
N TYR A 357 -5.68 8.06 28.91
CA TYR A 357 -6.86 8.87 29.20
C TYR A 357 -8.12 8.37 28.46
N VAL A 358 -7.98 7.72 27.32
CA VAL A 358 -9.11 7.16 26.56
C VAL A 358 -9.53 5.77 27.06
N SER A 359 -8.65 5.03 27.76
CA SER A 359 -8.91 3.67 28.23
C SER A 359 -9.17 3.53 29.75
N PHE A 360 -9.62 4.58 30.42
CA PHE A 360 -9.81 4.61 31.87
C PHE A 360 -11.09 3.91 32.36
N GLN A 361 -11.30 2.65 31.96
CA GLN A 361 -12.24 1.73 32.65
C GLN A 361 -11.76 0.29 32.78
N VAL A 362 -10.45 0.02 32.83
CA VAL A 362 -9.98 -1.33 33.19
C VAL A 362 -8.79 -1.21 34.15
N SER A 363 -9.00 -1.65 35.37
CA SER A 363 -8.01 -1.80 36.43
C SER A 363 -6.84 -2.70 35.99
N CYS A 364 -5.61 -2.19 36.03
CA CYS A 364 -4.43 -2.98 35.81
C CYS A 364 -3.23 -2.51 36.64
N PRO A 365 -2.42 -3.43 37.23
CA PRO A 365 -1.41 -3.14 38.26
C PRO A 365 -0.05 -2.62 37.72
N PHE A 366 -0.04 -1.87 36.66
CA PHE A 366 1.18 -1.38 35.96
C PHE A 366 1.74 -0.04 36.48
N VAL A 367 1.19 0.52 37.58
CA VAL A 367 1.56 1.84 38.10
C VAL A 367 3.00 1.92 38.66
N LEU A 368 3.58 0.80 39.07
CA LEU A 368 4.93 0.78 39.70
C LEU A 368 6.11 0.85 38.70
N TYR A 369 5.89 0.58 37.42
CA TYR A 369 6.95 0.68 36.41
C TYR A 369 7.17 2.11 35.90
N HIS A 370 6.18 2.97 36.04
CA HIS A 370 6.18 4.35 35.52
C HIS A 370 6.92 5.37 36.36
N SER A 371 6.98 5.18 37.69
CA SER A 371 7.71 6.12 38.56
C SER A 371 9.22 6.11 38.24
N LYS A 372 9.80 4.99 37.91
CA LYS A 372 11.22 4.90 37.53
C LYS A 372 11.51 5.55 36.16
N ILE A 373 10.60 5.45 35.21
CA ILE A 373 10.76 6.09 33.89
C ILE A 373 10.62 7.59 33.99
N LEU A 374 9.68 8.10 34.78
CA LEU A 374 9.51 9.55 35.02
C LEU A 374 10.75 10.19 35.68
N ILE A 375 11.34 9.51 36.68
CA ILE A 375 12.55 9.97 37.35
C ILE A 375 13.74 10.01 36.37
N THR A 376 13.87 9.04 35.51
CA THR A 376 14.92 9.00 34.49
C THR A 376 14.76 10.13 33.45
N PHE A 377 13.53 10.55 33.15
CA PHE A 377 13.24 11.67 32.25
C PHE A 377 13.59 13.03 32.87
N THR A 378 13.28 13.23 34.13
CA THR A 378 13.66 14.47 34.83
C THR A 378 15.19 14.63 34.83
N GLN A 379 15.94 13.55 35.09
CA GLN A 379 17.40 13.57 35.01
C GLN A 379 17.93 13.85 33.60
N ILE A 380 17.24 13.38 32.54
CA ILE A 380 17.60 13.66 31.14
C ILE A 380 17.36 15.14 30.80
N TYR A 381 16.24 15.76 31.26
CA TYR A 381 15.97 17.18 31.07
C TYR A 381 17.05 18.06 31.71
N GLU A 382 17.43 17.75 32.93
CA GLU A 382 18.50 18.47 33.64
C GLU A 382 19.88 18.28 32.99
N THR A 383 20.18 17.06 32.50
CA THR A 383 21.48 16.76 31.90
C THR A 383 21.68 17.41 30.52
N TYR A 384 20.60 17.67 29.76
CA TYR A 384 20.69 18.22 28.42
C TYR A 384 20.24 19.69 28.29
N ASN A 385 19.93 20.36 29.42
CA ASN A 385 19.53 21.77 29.45
C ASN A 385 18.38 22.11 28.48
N ILE A 386 17.36 21.23 28.36
CA ILE A 386 16.20 21.40 27.52
C ILE A 386 15.11 22.08 28.38
N HIS A 387 14.82 23.35 28.13
CA HIS A 387 13.69 24.05 28.78
C HIS A 387 12.39 23.64 28.04
N PRO A 388 11.40 23.05 28.74
CA PRO A 388 10.09 22.82 28.14
C PRO A 388 9.40 24.18 27.92
N SER A 389 8.80 24.37 26.73
CA SER A 389 7.83 25.47 26.56
C SER A 389 6.67 25.24 27.52
N PRO A 390 6.10 26.33 28.11
CA PRO A 390 5.01 26.18 29.07
C PRO A 390 3.81 25.45 28.41
N LEU A 391 3.40 24.36 29.02
CA LEU A 391 2.16 23.68 28.68
C LEU A 391 0.99 24.63 29.00
N PRO A 392 -0.07 24.71 28.20
CA PRO A 392 -1.27 25.41 28.55
C PRO A 392 -1.84 24.85 29.87
N GLU A 393 -2.19 25.70 30.79
CA GLU A 393 -2.82 25.33 32.06
C GLU A 393 -4.10 24.54 31.77
N ILE A 394 -4.08 23.26 32.11
CA ILE A 394 -5.29 22.46 32.18
C ILE A 394 -5.88 22.68 33.56
N ILE A 395 -6.92 23.48 33.64
CA ILE A 395 -7.75 23.65 34.84
C ILE A 395 -8.51 22.33 35.03
N PHE A 396 -8.35 21.75 36.23
CA PHE A 396 -9.08 20.54 36.66
C PHE A 396 -10.56 20.82 36.87
#